data_1264c39a92ad972097484e658be135f1
#
_entry.id   1264c39a92ad972097484e658be135f1
#
_cell.length_a   1.000
_cell.length_b   1.000
_cell.length_c   1.000
_cell.angle_alpha   90.00
_cell.angle_beta   90.00
_cell.angle_gamma   90.00
#
_symmetry.space_group_name_H-M   'P 1'
#
loop_
_entity.id
_entity.type
_entity.pdbx_description
1 polymer ?
#
loop_
_entity_poly.entity_id
_entity_poly.type
_entity_poly.pdbx_seq_one_letter_code
_entity_poly.pdbx_strand_id
1 'polypeptide(L)'
;MQWSKKLDQTVIGAIQQVDLFKNAKYQLVFTTSDKLHCIDLLGRNVEAFPIELPATTSLGLTVLDYDKNRNYRFLVPCGDGLYNFTSDGKRVEGWKTDASNGTLTQRPFLFQRGGKDYIITSTLEQAFILNRRGENRIKTYALPATANPWALSPGSIPSIIRVGDEGELQEQRWDGSVEILEHDIKDLIGLEQQSYGRIYWSNESVSVQSANNRYNLAIDNRNIVSVASYPGGTGIIMCDDNTIHVTLLNEPVSNITQFDGSSAKAGRLTTTGTPVLVIAQGNAVVTYQL
;
A
#
# COMPACT_ATOMS: atom_id res chain seq x y z
N MET A 1 3.86 -25.08 -0.65
CA MET A 1 4.60 -24.19 0.28
C MET A 1 6.08 -24.31 0.01
N GLN A 2 6.80 -23.19 -0.18
CA GLN A 2 8.25 -23.19 -0.38
C GLN A 2 8.99 -23.06 0.96
N TRP A 3 8.56 -22.14 1.82
CA TRP A 3 9.06 -21.95 3.18
C TRP A 3 8.03 -21.19 4.02
N SER A 4 8.23 -21.22 5.32
CA SER A 4 7.49 -20.37 6.27
C SER A 4 8.45 -19.79 7.31
N LYS A 5 8.13 -18.59 7.79
CA LYS A 5 8.86 -17.90 8.85
C LYS A 5 7.87 -17.52 9.96
N LYS A 6 8.14 -18.04 11.15
CA LYS A 6 7.38 -17.65 12.35
C LYS A 6 7.85 -16.27 12.82
N LEU A 7 6.90 -15.43 13.20
CA LEU A 7 7.10 -14.08 13.75
C LEU A 7 6.54 -14.03 15.17
N ASP A 8 7.00 -13.06 15.95
CA ASP A 8 6.50 -12.86 17.32
C ASP A 8 5.12 -12.18 17.33
N GLN A 9 4.78 -11.46 16.24
CA GLN A 9 3.54 -10.70 16.10
C GLN A 9 3.01 -10.78 14.67
N THR A 10 1.73 -10.39 14.49
CA THR A 10 1.06 -10.32 13.19
C THR A 10 1.70 -9.28 12.28
N VAL A 11 1.71 -9.55 10.99
CA VAL A 11 2.13 -8.58 9.96
C VAL A 11 1.09 -7.47 9.84
N ILE A 12 1.57 -6.22 9.84
CA ILE A 12 0.75 -5.04 9.68
C ILE A 12 0.95 -4.46 8.27
N GLY A 13 -0.14 -4.27 7.57
CA GLY A 13 -0.14 -3.74 6.21
C GLY A 13 0.40 -4.71 5.16
N ALA A 14 0.77 -4.18 4.00
CA ALA A 14 1.22 -4.98 2.87
C ALA A 14 2.71 -5.34 2.96
N ILE A 15 3.03 -6.57 2.56
CA ILE A 15 4.42 -7.01 2.34
C ILE A 15 4.93 -6.35 1.05
N GLN A 16 6.09 -5.69 1.11
CA GLN A 16 6.72 -5.01 -0.02
C GLN A 16 7.93 -5.78 -0.54
N GLN A 17 8.11 -5.80 -1.84
CA GLN A 17 9.25 -6.43 -2.49
C GLN A 17 10.31 -5.41 -2.88
N VAL A 18 11.58 -5.70 -2.59
CA VAL A 18 12.72 -4.82 -2.88
C VAL A 18 13.90 -5.64 -3.43
N ASP A 19 14.80 -4.98 -4.15
CA ASP A 19 16.07 -5.55 -4.59
C ASP A 19 17.22 -4.77 -3.95
N LEU A 20 17.42 -4.99 -2.63
CA LEU A 20 18.40 -4.26 -1.83
C LEU A 20 19.83 -4.44 -2.34
N PHE A 21 20.15 -5.63 -2.82
CA PHE A 21 21.48 -6.00 -3.27
C PHE A 21 21.72 -5.74 -4.75
N LYS A 22 20.71 -5.22 -5.47
CA LYS A 22 20.77 -4.88 -6.91
C LYS A 22 21.22 -6.06 -7.79
N ASN A 23 20.86 -7.26 -7.38
CA ASN A 23 21.30 -8.53 -8.00
C ASN A 23 20.12 -9.35 -8.52
N ALA A 24 18.94 -8.74 -8.60
CA ALA A 24 17.68 -9.36 -9.01
C ALA A 24 17.21 -10.54 -8.12
N LYS A 25 17.77 -10.67 -6.92
CA LYS A 25 17.27 -11.55 -5.86
C LYS A 25 16.55 -10.68 -4.86
N TYR A 26 15.23 -10.76 -4.85
CA TYR A 26 14.39 -9.85 -4.07
C TYR A 26 14.36 -10.20 -2.59
N GLN A 27 14.12 -9.18 -1.79
CA GLN A 27 13.83 -9.28 -0.37
C GLN A 27 12.39 -8.84 -0.13
N LEU A 28 11.83 -9.29 0.98
CA LEU A 28 10.50 -8.91 1.45
C LEU A 28 10.64 -8.01 2.67
N VAL A 29 10.03 -6.83 2.61
CA VAL A 29 10.02 -5.83 3.67
C VAL A 29 8.59 -5.66 4.16
N PHE A 30 8.39 -5.73 5.47
CA PHE A 30 7.10 -5.60 6.12
C PHE A 30 7.25 -5.16 7.57
N THR A 31 6.17 -4.79 8.21
CA THR A 31 6.14 -4.46 9.64
C THR A 31 5.29 -5.44 10.43
N THR A 32 5.65 -5.64 11.69
CA THR A 32 4.74 -6.00 12.76
C THR A 32 4.33 -4.73 13.52
N SER A 33 3.62 -4.81 14.62
CA SER A 33 3.19 -3.60 15.34
C SER A 33 4.37 -2.77 15.86
N ASP A 34 5.51 -3.37 16.16
CA ASP A 34 6.67 -2.74 16.81
C ASP A 34 8.00 -2.93 16.07
N LYS A 35 8.01 -3.70 14.95
CA LYS A 35 9.24 -4.02 14.22
C LYS A 35 9.11 -3.80 12.72
N LEU A 36 10.21 -3.38 12.11
CA LEU A 36 10.41 -3.39 10.66
C LEU A 36 11.28 -4.59 10.30
N HIS A 37 10.76 -5.47 9.46
CA HIS A 37 11.40 -6.69 9.00
C HIS A 37 11.90 -6.56 7.57
N CYS A 38 13.04 -7.18 7.30
CA CYS A 38 13.50 -7.45 5.95
C CYS A 38 14.05 -8.88 5.90
N ILE A 39 13.52 -9.70 5.00
CA ILE A 39 13.90 -11.10 4.83
C ILE A 39 14.29 -11.39 3.38
N ASP A 40 15.20 -12.34 3.20
CA ASP A 40 15.62 -12.79 1.87
C ASP A 40 14.61 -13.80 1.26
N LEU A 41 14.88 -14.23 0.04
CA LEU A 41 14.05 -15.19 -0.69
C LEU A 41 13.97 -16.60 -0.06
N LEU A 42 14.78 -16.87 0.97
CA LEU A 42 14.78 -18.11 1.77
C LEU A 42 14.12 -17.91 3.15
N GLY A 43 13.55 -16.73 3.42
CA GLY A 43 12.92 -16.40 4.71
C GLY A 43 13.90 -16.03 5.82
N ARG A 44 15.20 -15.86 5.53
CA ARG A 44 16.21 -15.48 6.52
C ARG A 44 16.24 -13.96 6.69
N ASN A 45 16.48 -13.49 7.91
CA ASN A 45 16.64 -12.06 8.15
C ASN A 45 17.83 -11.52 7.35
N VAL A 46 17.62 -10.36 6.71
CA VAL A 46 18.69 -9.54 6.18
C VAL A 46 19.44 -8.90 7.35
N GLU A 47 20.74 -8.71 7.21
CA GLU A 47 21.59 -8.08 8.24
C GLU A 47 20.98 -6.75 8.70
N ALA A 48 21.09 -6.46 9.99
CA ALA A 48 20.47 -5.37 10.74
C ALA A 48 18.94 -5.50 10.97
N PHE A 49 18.24 -6.42 10.33
CA PHE A 49 16.81 -6.63 10.56
C PHE A 49 16.52 -7.86 11.43
N PRO A 50 15.39 -7.87 12.19
CA PRO A 50 14.42 -6.78 12.32
C PRO A 50 14.94 -5.62 13.16
N ILE A 51 14.43 -4.41 12.92
CA ILE A 51 14.71 -3.23 13.74
C ILE A 51 13.47 -2.84 14.53
N GLU A 52 13.69 -2.38 15.75
CA GLU A 52 12.62 -1.87 16.61
C GLU A 52 12.11 -0.54 16.07
N LEU A 53 10.79 -0.38 16.03
CA LEU A 53 10.15 0.87 15.69
C LEU A 53 10.08 1.80 16.91
N PRO A 54 10.12 3.13 16.73
CA PRO A 54 10.09 4.07 17.87
C PRO A 54 8.73 4.12 18.59
N ALA A 55 7.67 3.66 17.93
CA ALA A 55 6.32 3.48 18.47
C ALA A 55 5.59 2.43 17.63
N THR A 56 4.40 2.03 18.06
CA THR A 56 3.60 1.05 17.31
C THR A 56 3.06 1.64 16.01
N THR A 57 2.97 0.79 14.98
CA THR A 57 2.31 1.09 13.71
C THR A 57 1.05 0.26 13.53
N SER A 58 0.02 0.87 12.93
CA SER A 58 -1.21 0.20 12.47
C SER A 58 -1.39 0.24 10.95
N LEU A 59 -0.56 1.00 10.24
CA LEU A 59 -0.69 1.25 8.81
C LEU A 59 0.33 0.47 7.96
N GLY A 60 1.36 -0.10 8.59
CA GLY A 60 2.46 -0.71 7.87
C GLY A 60 3.44 0.30 7.27
N LEU A 61 4.22 -0.11 6.26
CA LEU A 61 5.24 0.72 5.65
C LEU A 61 4.92 1.06 4.19
N THR A 62 5.61 2.10 3.72
CA THR A 62 5.75 2.41 2.29
C THR A 62 7.22 2.35 1.89
N VAL A 63 7.51 1.62 0.82
CA VAL A 63 8.84 1.58 0.20
C VAL A 63 8.92 2.66 -0.86
N LEU A 64 9.95 3.49 -0.77
CA LEU A 64 10.24 4.55 -1.75
C LEU A 64 11.56 4.28 -2.46
N ASP A 65 11.57 4.46 -3.77
CA ASP A 65 12.77 4.49 -4.61
C ASP A 65 12.74 5.79 -5.43
N TYR A 66 13.19 6.88 -4.81
CA TYR A 66 13.07 8.24 -5.37
C TYR A 66 13.70 8.38 -6.75
N ASP A 67 14.84 7.78 -6.94
CA ASP A 67 15.67 7.95 -8.13
C ASP A 67 15.63 6.71 -9.04
N LYS A 68 14.76 5.73 -8.72
CA LYS A 68 14.63 4.44 -9.43
C LYS A 68 15.96 3.71 -9.58
N ASN A 69 16.82 3.86 -8.57
CA ASN A 69 18.17 3.30 -8.54
C ASN A 69 18.36 2.22 -7.46
N ARG A 70 17.23 1.79 -6.83
CA ARG A 70 17.16 0.80 -5.76
C ARG A 70 17.86 1.23 -4.46
N ASN A 71 18.00 2.54 -4.24
CA ASN A 71 18.39 3.10 -2.95
C ASN A 71 17.13 3.38 -2.13
N TYR A 72 16.54 2.30 -1.64
CA TYR A 72 15.22 2.35 -1.00
C TYR A 72 15.22 3.17 0.29
N ARG A 73 14.04 3.72 0.58
CA ARG A 73 13.67 4.31 1.85
C ARG A 73 12.41 3.61 2.36
N PHE A 74 12.35 3.37 3.64
CA PHE A 74 11.20 2.75 4.29
C PHE A 74 10.53 3.80 5.16
N LEU A 75 9.37 4.29 4.72
CA LEU A 75 8.56 5.21 5.49
C LEU A 75 7.56 4.42 6.32
N VAL A 76 7.60 4.62 7.64
CA VAL A 76 6.73 3.92 8.59
C VAL A 76 6.00 4.93 9.45
N PRO A 77 4.66 5.03 9.35
CA PRO A 77 3.85 5.74 10.32
C PRO A 77 3.90 5.00 11.66
N CYS A 78 4.35 5.64 12.72
CA CYS A 78 4.42 5.05 14.06
C CYS A 78 3.93 6.06 15.09
N GLY A 79 2.96 5.70 15.93
CA GLY A 79 2.37 6.62 16.89
C GLY A 79 1.80 7.85 16.16
N ASP A 80 2.29 9.03 16.52
CA ASP A 80 1.91 10.33 15.95
C ASP A 80 2.93 10.86 14.92
N GLY A 81 3.90 10.05 14.49
CA GLY A 81 4.98 10.47 13.60
C GLY A 81 5.14 9.62 12.35
N LEU A 82 5.83 10.19 11.37
CA LEU A 82 6.29 9.48 10.17
C LEU A 82 7.80 9.32 10.22
N TYR A 83 8.26 8.08 10.25
CA TYR A 83 9.68 7.76 10.37
C TYR A 83 10.24 7.26 9.05
N ASN A 84 11.47 7.68 8.74
CA ASN A 84 12.15 7.30 7.50
C ASN A 84 13.42 6.50 7.84
N PHE A 85 13.51 5.30 7.26
CA PHE A 85 14.65 4.41 7.42
C PHE A 85 15.35 4.17 6.08
N THR A 86 16.65 4.04 6.13
CA THR A 86 17.47 3.62 4.99
C THR A 86 17.34 2.11 4.78
N SER A 87 17.83 1.63 3.64
CA SER A 87 17.82 0.21 3.29
C SER A 87 18.69 -0.68 4.20
N ASP A 88 19.61 -0.09 4.97
CA ASP A 88 20.42 -0.74 6.01
C ASP A 88 19.81 -0.59 7.42
N GLY A 89 18.56 -0.15 7.52
CA GLY A 89 17.80 -0.11 8.77
C GLY A 89 18.09 1.10 9.68
N LYS A 90 18.91 2.05 9.27
CA LYS A 90 19.19 3.25 10.07
C LYS A 90 18.13 4.32 9.84
N ARG A 91 17.88 5.14 10.85
CA ARG A 91 17.03 6.34 10.68
C ARG A 91 17.73 7.33 9.76
N VAL A 92 16.96 7.91 8.83
CA VAL A 92 17.48 8.95 7.93
C VAL A 92 17.77 10.21 8.74
N GLU A 93 19.03 10.62 8.74
CA GLU A 93 19.47 11.84 9.41
C GLU A 93 18.85 13.08 8.77
N GLY A 94 18.39 14.03 9.60
CA GLY A 94 17.77 15.28 9.15
C GLY A 94 16.35 15.11 8.58
N TRP A 95 15.77 13.91 8.68
CA TRP A 95 14.34 13.73 8.37
C TRP A 95 13.49 14.49 9.40
N LYS A 96 12.59 15.32 8.89
CA LYS A 96 11.65 16.08 9.70
C LYS A 96 10.25 15.49 9.49
N THR A 97 9.52 15.29 10.58
CA THR A 97 8.14 14.81 10.52
C THR A 97 7.20 15.98 10.82
N ASP A 98 6.87 16.75 9.81
CA ASP A 98 5.86 17.81 9.96
C ASP A 98 4.43 17.27 10.08
N ALA A 99 4.27 15.94 9.95
CA ALA A 99 3.00 15.23 10.15
C ALA A 99 2.71 14.90 11.63
N SER A 100 3.35 15.58 12.56
CA SER A 100 3.26 15.31 14.00
C SER A 100 2.03 15.89 14.70
N ASN A 101 1.06 16.43 13.97
CA ASN A 101 -0.14 17.03 14.55
C ASN A 101 -1.29 16.05 14.72
N GLY A 102 -0.98 14.79 15.00
CA GLY A 102 -1.97 13.74 15.22
C GLY A 102 -1.59 12.41 14.60
N THR A 103 -2.34 11.37 14.96
CA THR A 103 -2.13 10.03 14.42
C THR A 103 -2.41 9.99 12.92
N LEU A 104 -1.46 9.48 12.15
CA LEU A 104 -1.65 9.29 10.71
C LEU A 104 -2.70 8.20 10.45
N THR A 105 -3.60 8.49 9.54
CA THR A 105 -4.69 7.60 9.12
C THR A 105 -4.46 7.01 7.75
N GLN A 106 -3.50 7.57 7.01
CA GLN A 106 -3.15 7.13 5.68
C GLN A 106 -1.68 6.74 5.60
N ARG A 107 -1.42 5.55 5.04
CA ARG A 107 -0.06 5.14 4.70
C ARG A 107 0.52 6.11 3.66
N PRO A 108 1.74 6.65 3.87
CA PRO A 108 2.31 7.60 2.93
C PRO A 108 2.53 6.97 1.55
N PHE A 109 2.40 7.76 0.51
CA PHE A 109 2.74 7.35 -0.84
C PHE A 109 3.51 8.45 -1.58
N LEU A 110 4.29 8.03 -2.58
CA LEU A 110 5.13 8.92 -3.37
C LEU A 110 4.47 9.25 -4.70
N PHE A 111 4.41 10.54 -4.99
CA PHE A 111 4.11 11.07 -6.31
C PHE A 111 5.30 11.86 -6.84
N GLN A 112 5.65 11.70 -8.12
CA GLN A 112 6.76 12.41 -8.74
C GLN A 112 6.28 13.22 -9.95
N ARG A 113 6.64 14.51 -9.99
CA ARG A 113 6.30 15.39 -11.10
C ARG A 113 7.32 16.53 -11.27
N GLY A 114 7.68 16.81 -12.52
CA GLY A 114 8.60 17.92 -12.83
C GLY A 114 9.93 17.81 -12.09
N GLY A 115 10.45 16.59 -11.90
CA GLY A 115 11.68 16.34 -11.15
C GLY A 115 11.55 16.54 -9.64
N LYS A 116 10.33 16.69 -9.12
CA LYS A 116 10.08 16.89 -7.68
C LYS A 116 9.30 15.70 -7.12
N ASP A 117 9.60 15.35 -5.86
CA ASP A 117 8.91 14.34 -5.11
C ASP A 117 7.88 14.98 -4.18
N TYR A 118 6.75 14.31 -4.06
CA TYR A 118 5.65 14.66 -3.20
C TYR A 118 5.29 13.39 -2.40
N ILE A 119 5.60 13.41 -1.10
CA ILE A 119 5.21 12.35 -0.18
C ILE A 119 3.92 12.80 0.47
N ILE A 120 2.87 12.03 0.30
CA ILE A 120 1.52 12.41 0.73
C ILE A 120 1.05 11.44 1.80
N THR A 121 0.52 11.99 2.88
CA THR A 121 -0.10 11.28 3.99
C THR A 121 -1.14 12.17 4.65
N SER A 122 -1.92 11.65 5.58
CA SER A 122 -2.92 12.43 6.31
C SER A 122 -3.12 11.96 7.75
N THR A 123 -3.61 12.86 8.57
CA THR A 123 -4.43 12.56 9.74
C THR A 123 -5.91 12.57 9.35
N LEU A 124 -6.82 12.47 10.32
CA LEU A 124 -8.26 12.65 10.06
C LEU A 124 -8.61 14.07 9.58
N GLU A 125 -7.84 15.07 9.97
CA GLU A 125 -8.20 16.48 9.77
C GLU A 125 -7.37 17.18 8.70
N GLN A 126 -6.19 16.65 8.36
CA GLN A 126 -5.23 17.34 7.51
C GLN A 126 -4.51 16.39 6.55
N ALA A 127 -4.30 16.86 5.32
CA ALA A 127 -3.38 16.24 4.38
C ALA A 127 -2.03 16.96 4.39
N PHE A 128 -0.97 16.17 4.37
CA PHE A 128 0.42 16.61 4.33
C PHE A 128 1.06 16.21 3.01
N ILE A 129 1.74 17.18 2.38
CA ILE A 129 2.48 16.98 1.14
C ILE A 129 3.92 17.36 1.43
N LEU A 130 4.74 16.33 1.63
CA LEU A 130 6.10 16.48 2.11
C LEU A 130 7.12 16.36 0.97
N ASN A 131 8.28 16.94 1.16
CA ASN A 131 9.46 16.73 0.34
C ASN A 131 10.30 15.52 0.85
N ARG A 132 11.44 15.23 0.19
CA ARG A 132 12.38 14.16 0.58
C ARG A 132 13.01 14.34 1.97
N ARG A 133 12.84 15.50 2.60
CA ARG A 133 13.33 15.78 3.97
C ARG A 133 12.23 15.66 5.03
N GLY A 134 10.98 15.35 4.61
CA GLY A 134 9.84 15.34 5.52
C GLY A 134 9.30 16.73 5.87
N GLU A 135 9.72 17.79 5.15
CA GLU A 135 9.23 19.15 5.31
C GLU A 135 8.01 19.38 4.41
N ASN A 136 7.07 20.20 4.84
CA ASN A 136 5.92 20.57 4.02
C ASN A 136 6.40 21.21 2.71
N ARG A 137 6.09 20.58 1.57
CA ARG A 137 6.36 21.13 0.24
C ARG A 137 5.27 22.09 -0.19
N ILE A 138 4.05 21.84 0.23
CA ILE A 138 2.86 22.66 0.01
C ILE A 138 2.24 22.91 1.37
N LYS A 139 1.67 24.10 1.56
CA LYS A 139 0.95 24.41 2.81
C LYS A 139 -0.09 23.30 3.08
N THR A 140 -0.06 22.79 4.28
CA THR A 140 -1.07 21.84 4.78
C THR A 140 -2.47 22.40 4.56
N TYR A 141 -3.39 21.61 4.09
CA TYR A 141 -4.78 22.01 3.95
C TYR A 141 -5.70 21.07 4.73
N ALA A 142 -6.80 21.63 5.25
CA ALA A 142 -7.78 20.88 5.98
C ALA A 142 -8.44 19.84 5.06
N LEU A 143 -8.52 18.61 5.53
CA LEU A 143 -9.44 17.62 4.98
C LEU A 143 -10.75 17.75 5.77
N PRO A 144 -11.91 17.57 5.16
CA PRO A 144 -13.10 17.25 5.93
C PRO A 144 -12.80 16.05 6.81
N ALA A 145 -13.24 16.11 8.05
CA ALA A 145 -13.05 15.04 9.03
C ALA A 145 -13.79 13.78 8.58
N THR A 146 -13.17 13.02 7.69
CA THR A 146 -13.68 11.72 7.25
C THR A 146 -12.57 10.68 7.39
N ALA A 147 -12.89 9.55 8.00
CA ALA A 147 -12.00 8.40 8.09
C ALA A 147 -11.86 7.64 6.75
N ASN A 148 -12.58 8.07 5.73
CA ASN A 148 -12.66 7.37 4.46
C ASN A 148 -11.33 7.45 3.70
N PRO A 149 -10.93 6.37 3.01
CA PRO A 149 -9.69 6.32 2.26
C PRO A 149 -9.67 7.32 1.10
N TRP A 150 -8.47 7.76 0.77
CA TRP A 150 -8.22 8.64 -0.35
C TRP A 150 -7.01 8.19 -1.17
N ALA A 151 -6.93 8.63 -2.42
CA ALA A 151 -5.83 8.36 -3.33
C ALA A 151 -5.50 9.61 -4.16
N LEU A 152 -4.31 9.64 -4.78
CA LEU A 152 -3.99 10.66 -5.78
C LEU A 152 -4.56 10.31 -7.15
N SER A 153 -5.21 11.26 -7.76
CA SER A 153 -5.49 11.23 -9.19
C SER A 153 -4.27 11.69 -9.97
N PRO A 154 -3.75 10.90 -10.91
CA PRO A 154 -2.60 11.28 -11.73
C PRO A 154 -3.04 12.21 -12.87
N GLY A 155 -3.40 13.43 -12.56
CA GLY A 155 -3.69 14.47 -13.55
C GLY A 155 -2.48 15.34 -13.89
N SER A 156 -2.69 16.32 -14.79
CA SER A 156 -1.67 17.36 -15.06
C SER A 156 -1.37 18.18 -13.80
N ILE A 157 -2.32 18.36 -12.92
CA ILE A 157 -2.20 18.81 -11.54
C ILE A 157 -2.76 17.68 -10.70
N PRO A 158 -1.99 17.07 -9.78
CA PRO A 158 -2.52 16.00 -8.97
C PRO A 158 -3.67 16.53 -8.11
N SER A 159 -4.70 15.73 -7.98
CA SER A 159 -5.84 15.98 -7.11
C SER A 159 -5.97 14.81 -6.12
N ILE A 160 -6.68 15.03 -5.03
CA ILE A 160 -7.05 13.96 -4.12
C ILE A 160 -8.41 13.43 -4.53
N ILE A 161 -8.47 12.11 -4.75
CA ILE A 161 -9.74 11.41 -4.87
C ILE A 161 -10.01 10.73 -3.56
N ARG A 162 -11.22 10.88 -3.04
CA ARG A 162 -11.65 10.29 -1.78
C ARG A 162 -13.10 9.82 -1.87
N VAL A 163 -13.48 8.98 -0.93
CA VAL A 163 -14.86 8.64 -0.68
C VAL A 163 -15.42 9.66 0.31
N GLY A 164 -16.50 10.32 -0.02
CA GLY A 164 -17.22 11.23 0.87
C GLY A 164 -18.03 10.50 1.95
N ASP A 165 -18.66 11.25 2.84
CA ASP A 165 -19.39 10.70 3.99
C ASP A 165 -20.66 9.95 3.59
N GLU A 166 -21.24 10.28 2.44
CA GLU A 166 -22.42 9.62 1.87
C GLU A 166 -22.05 8.51 0.85
N GLY A 167 -20.75 8.15 0.77
CA GLY A 167 -20.25 7.13 -0.15
C GLY A 167 -20.06 7.60 -1.59
N GLU A 168 -20.12 8.90 -1.84
CA GLU A 168 -19.86 9.50 -3.15
C GLU A 168 -18.34 9.58 -3.41
N LEU A 169 -17.94 9.50 -4.68
CA LEU A 169 -16.57 9.70 -5.09
C LEU A 169 -16.29 11.18 -5.35
N GLN A 170 -15.38 11.78 -4.59
CA GLN A 170 -15.03 13.19 -4.67
C GLN A 170 -13.62 13.38 -5.20
N GLU A 171 -13.44 14.34 -6.11
CA GLU A 171 -12.11 14.86 -6.46
C GLU A 171 -11.91 16.22 -5.82
N GLN A 172 -10.93 16.34 -4.94
CA GLN A 172 -10.53 17.60 -4.31
C GLN A 172 -9.23 18.10 -4.93
N ARG A 173 -9.28 19.31 -5.48
CA ARG A 173 -8.11 20.00 -6.05
C ARG A 173 -7.37 20.80 -5.00
N TRP A 174 -6.14 21.21 -5.33
CA TRP A 174 -5.25 21.96 -4.43
C TRP A 174 -5.76 23.37 -4.06
N ASP A 175 -6.68 23.92 -4.82
CA ASP A 175 -7.36 25.18 -4.54
C ASP A 175 -8.54 25.03 -3.56
N GLY A 176 -8.81 23.78 -3.14
CA GLY A 176 -9.90 23.45 -2.24
C GLY A 176 -11.23 23.15 -2.95
N SER A 177 -11.30 23.33 -4.27
CA SER A 177 -12.53 22.97 -5.02
C SER A 177 -12.76 21.46 -4.98
N VAL A 178 -14.04 21.06 -4.87
CA VAL A 178 -14.49 19.66 -4.83
C VAL A 178 -15.44 19.42 -6.00
N GLU A 179 -15.21 18.32 -6.70
CA GLU A 179 -16.07 17.83 -7.78
C GLU A 179 -16.54 16.40 -7.44
N ILE A 180 -17.82 16.12 -7.66
CA ILE A 180 -18.37 14.76 -7.53
C ILE A 180 -18.09 14.02 -8.83
N LEU A 181 -17.44 12.87 -8.72
CA LEU A 181 -17.14 12.01 -9.85
C LEU A 181 -18.22 10.94 -10.03
N GLU A 182 -18.59 10.68 -11.27
CA GLU A 182 -19.48 9.58 -11.58
C GLU A 182 -18.81 8.22 -11.38
N HIS A 183 -19.52 7.30 -10.75
CA HIS A 183 -19.13 5.91 -10.57
C HIS A 183 -20.38 5.00 -10.54
N ASP A 184 -20.15 3.70 -10.66
CA ASP A 184 -21.19 2.67 -10.78
C ASP A 184 -21.34 1.79 -9.52
N ILE A 185 -20.57 2.06 -8.48
CA ILE A 185 -20.68 1.36 -7.19
C ILE A 185 -21.45 2.23 -6.20
N LYS A 186 -22.49 1.66 -5.64
CA LYS A 186 -23.25 2.29 -4.56
C LYS A 186 -22.51 2.10 -3.22
N ASP A 187 -22.64 3.10 -2.33
CA ASP A 187 -22.13 3.08 -0.97
C ASP A 187 -20.62 2.74 -0.91
N LEU A 188 -19.80 3.54 -1.60
CA LEU A 188 -18.35 3.38 -1.62
C LEU A 188 -17.76 3.49 -0.20
N ILE A 189 -16.88 2.54 0.13
CA ILE A 189 -16.13 2.52 1.40
C ILE A 189 -14.62 2.56 1.21
N GLY A 190 -14.14 2.43 -0.03
CA GLY A 190 -12.72 2.42 -0.28
C GLY A 190 -12.33 2.71 -1.70
N LEU A 191 -11.10 3.20 -1.84
CA LEU A 191 -10.47 3.37 -3.14
C LEU A 191 -8.94 3.23 -3.04
N GLU A 192 -8.32 2.80 -4.15
CA GLU A 192 -6.86 2.74 -4.30
C GLU A 192 -6.50 3.17 -5.74
N GLN A 193 -5.43 3.96 -5.88
CA GLN A 193 -4.86 4.32 -7.17
C GLN A 193 -3.60 3.51 -7.40
N GLN A 194 -3.57 2.76 -8.50
CA GLN A 194 -2.43 1.97 -8.93
C GLN A 194 -1.90 2.50 -10.28
N SER A 195 -0.71 2.05 -10.68
CA SER A 195 -0.10 2.46 -11.96
C SER A 195 -0.92 2.06 -13.20
N TYR A 196 -1.72 1.00 -13.10
CA TYR A 196 -2.58 0.48 -14.17
C TYR A 196 -4.00 1.00 -14.13
N GLY A 197 -4.43 1.66 -13.04
CA GLY A 197 -5.79 2.19 -12.94
C GLY A 197 -6.23 2.47 -11.51
N ARG A 198 -7.52 2.73 -11.38
CA ARG A 198 -8.21 3.00 -10.12
C ARG A 198 -9.03 1.79 -9.70
N ILE A 199 -9.01 1.51 -8.41
CA ILE A 199 -9.83 0.50 -7.78
C ILE A 199 -10.69 1.20 -6.76
N TYR A 200 -11.98 0.94 -6.77
CA TYR A 200 -12.91 1.43 -5.75
C TYR A 200 -13.93 0.35 -5.42
N TRP A 201 -14.38 0.32 -4.17
CA TRP A 201 -15.20 -0.78 -3.67
C TRP A 201 -16.20 -0.35 -2.60
N SER A 202 -17.25 -1.14 -2.49
CA SER A 202 -18.22 -1.17 -1.40
C SER A 202 -18.10 -2.50 -0.62
N ASN A 203 -19.02 -2.76 0.29
CA ASN A 203 -19.12 -4.07 0.94
C ASN A 203 -19.57 -5.18 -0.04
N GLU A 204 -20.24 -4.83 -1.12
CA GLU A 204 -20.87 -5.80 -2.04
C GLU A 204 -20.06 -6.03 -3.31
N SER A 205 -19.32 -5.00 -3.76
CA SER A 205 -18.67 -5.03 -5.07
C SER A 205 -17.37 -4.24 -5.13
N VAL A 206 -16.51 -4.62 -6.07
CA VAL A 206 -15.30 -3.89 -6.45
C VAL A 206 -15.33 -3.58 -7.93
N SER A 207 -14.91 -2.36 -8.28
CA SER A 207 -14.66 -1.95 -9.66
C SER A 207 -13.18 -1.66 -9.84
N VAL A 208 -12.61 -2.23 -10.90
CA VAL A 208 -11.26 -1.91 -11.34
C VAL A 208 -11.36 -1.19 -12.68
N GLN A 209 -10.99 0.07 -12.69
CA GLN A 209 -11.03 0.93 -13.87
C GLN A 209 -9.61 1.22 -14.36
N SER A 210 -9.28 0.73 -15.54
CA SER A 210 -8.06 1.09 -16.28
C SER A 210 -8.39 2.10 -17.41
N ALA A 211 -7.38 2.54 -18.15
CA ALA A 211 -7.58 3.47 -19.25
C ALA A 211 -8.57 2.96 -20.32
N ASN A 212 -8.62 1.64 -20.54
CA ASN A 212 -9.39 1.03 -21.62
C ASN A 212 -10.44 0.02 -21.16
N ASN A 213 -10.39 -0.42 -19.90
CA ASN A 213 -11.25 -1.51 -19.41
C ASN A 213 -11.81 -1.18 -18.03
N ARG A 214 -13.01 -1.66 -17.78
CA ARG A 214 -13.63 -1.66 -16.45
C ARG A 214 -14.06 -3.09 -16.12
N TYR A 215 -13.76 -3.53 -14.92
CA TYR A 215 -14.16 -4.83 -14.38
C TYR A 215 -14.91 -4.63 -13.08
N ASN A 216 -16.10 -5.22 -12.98
CA ASN A 216 -16.91 -5.22 -11.76
C ASN A 216 -17.01 -6.65 -11.24
N LEU A 217 -16.80 -6.83 -9.95
CA LEU A 217 -16.84 -8.12 -9.27
C LEU A 217 -17.64 -7.98 -7.99
N ALA A 218 -18.55 -8.91 -7.72
CA ALA A 218 -19.19 -9.07 -6.42
C ALA A 218 -18.18 -9.63 -5.41
N ILE A 219 -18.12 -9.05 -4.22
CA ILE A 219 -17.10 -9.40 -3.19
C ILE A 219 -17.69 -9.92 -1.88
N ASP A 220 -19.02 -9.89 -1.72
CA ASP A 220 -19.72 -10.47 -0.58
C ASP A 220 -19.13 -10.09 0.80
N ASN A 221 -18.98 -8.79 1.05
CA ASN A 221 -18.41 -8.22 2.30
C ASN A 221 -16.91 -8.53 2.55
N ARG A 222 -16.15 -8.95 1.55
CA ARG A 222 -14.70 -9.16 1.68
C ARG A 222 -13.93 -7.85 1.56
N ASN A 223 -12.90 -7.70 2.38
CA ASN A 223 -11.99 -6.55 2.29
C ASN A 223 -11.00 -6.73 1.13
N ILE A 224 -10.78 -5.68 0.35
CA ILE A 224 -9.73 -5.67 -0.65
C ILE A 224 -8.39 -5.42 0.01
N VAL A 225 -7.45 -6.34 -0.18
CA VAL A 225 -6.11 -6.28 0.39
C VAL A 225 -5.11 -5.74 -0.62
N SER A 226 -5.21 -6.17 -1.87
CA SER A 226 -4.28 -5.78 -2.93
C SER A 226 -4.85 -6.10 -4.30
N VAL A 227 -4.44 -5.33 -5.29
CA VAL A 227 -4.58 -5.72 -6.69
C VAL A 227 -3.20 -5.84 -7.31
N ALA A 228 -2.95 -6.90 -8.02
CA ALA A 228 -1.65 -7.20 -8.59
C ALA A 228 -1.76 -7.57 -10.07
N SER A 229 -0.86 -7.00 -10.88
CA SER A 229 -0.63 -7.47 -12.25
C SER A 229 0.50 -8.49 -12.25
N TYR A 230 0.29 -9.63 -12.89
CA TYR A 230 1.30 -10.69 -13.07
C TYR A 230 1.22 -11.30 -14.48
N PRO A 231 2.21 -12.07 -14.90
CA PRO A 231 2.16 -12.73 -16.20
C PRO A 231 0.95 -13.66 -16.29
N GLY A 232 -0.02 -13.30 -17.11
CA GLY A 232 -1.33 -13.97 -17.20
C GLY A 232 -2.50 -13.07 -16.87
N GLY A 233 -2.28 -11.87 -16.26
CA GLY A 233 -3.32 -10.87 -16.08
C GLY A 233 -3.29 -10.08 -14.79
N THR A 234 -4.40 -9.44 -14.50
CA THR A 234 -4.63 -8.69 -13.25
C THR A 234 -5.42 -9.57 -12.30
N GLY A 235 -4.97 -9.70 -11.06
CA GLY A 235 -5.69 -10.38 -10.00
C GLY A 235 -6.10 -9.45 -8.88
N ILE A 236 -7.26 -9.70 -8.33
CA ILE A 236 -7.74 -9.09 -7.09
C ILE A 236 -7.45 -10.05 -5.95
N ILE A 237 -6.84 -9.53 -4.90
CA ILE A 237 -6.60 -10.24 -3.66
C ILE A 237 -7.52 -9.62 -2.62
N MET A 238 -8.44 -10.39 -2.10
CA MET A 238 -9.42 -10.00 -1.09
C MET A 238 -9.17 -10.78 0.19
N CYS A 239 -9.62 -10.26 1.32
CA CYS A 239 -9.53 -10.93 2.61
C CYS A 239 -10.86 -10.85 3.35
N ASP A 240 -11.29 -11.95 3.93
CA ASP A 240 -12.30 -11.99 4.98
C ASP A 240 -11.80 -12.86 6.14
N ASP A 241 -12.07 -12.47 7.37
CA ASP A 241 -11.82 -13.23 8.61
C ASP A 241 -10.58 -14.16 8.61
N ASN A 242 -9.46 -13.71 8.06
CA ASN A 242 -8.22 -14.47 7.86
C ASN A 242 -8.22 -15.47 6.69
N THR A 243 -9.10 -15.31 5.72
CA THR A 243 -9.05 -16.04 4.45
C THR A 243 -8.69 -15.11 3.31
N ILE A 244 -7.66 -15.44 2.56
CA ILE A 244 -7.24 -14.73 1.35
C ILE A 244 -7.91 -15.37 0.13
N HIS A 245 -8.62 -14.57 -0.63
CA HIS A 245 -9.26 -14.94 -1.88
C HIS A 245 -8.51 -14.30 -3.04
N VAL A 246 -8.06 -15.10 -3.98
CA VAL A 246 -7.37 -14.62 -5.20
C VAL A 246 -8.24 -14.89 -6.41
N THR A 247 -8.58 -13.83 -7.13
CA THR A 247 -9.38 -13.88 -8.36
C THR A 247 -8.64 -13.25 -9.52
N LEU A 248 -8.65 -13.92 -10.67
CA LEU A 248 -8.11 -13.40 -11.93
C LEU A 248 -9.16 -12.66 -12.74
N LEU A 249 -8.82 -11.49 -13.28
CA LEU A 249 -9.72 -10.63 -14.04
C LEU A 249 -9.71 -10.89 -15.57
N ASN A 250 -9.03 -11.91 -16.05
CA ASN A 250 -8.78 -12.08 -17.50
C ASN A 250 -9.83 -12.88 -18.25
N GLU A 251 -10.71 -13.57 -17.56
CA GLU A 251 -11.74 -14.44 -18.15
C GLU A 251 -13.00 -14.39 -17.27
N PRO A 252 -14.14 -14.88 -17.75
CA PRO A 252 -15.34 -14.91 -16.89
C PRO A 252 -14.93 -15.53 -15.54
N VAL A 253 -15.07 -14.73 -14.50
CA VAL A 253 -14.63 -14.99 -13.12
C VAL A 253 -15.16 -16.35 -12.66
N SER A 254 -14.37 -17.38 -12.78
CA SER A 254 -14.81 -18.75 -12.46
C SER A 254 -14.01 -19.44 -11.35
N ASN A 255 -12.82 -18.94 -11.01
CA ASN A 255 -11.97 -19.61 -10.03
C ASN A 255 -11.43 -18.62 -8.99
N ILE A 256 -12.03 -18.68 -7.79
CA ILE A 256 -11.47 -18.04 -6.59
C ILE A 256 -10.62 -19.10 -5.88
N THR A 257 -9.31 -18.86 -5.78
CA THR A 257 -8.42 -19.69 -4.96
C THR A 257 -8.35 -19.12 -3.56
N GLN A 258 -8.49 -19.96 -2.54
CA GLN A 258 -8.52 -19.56 -1.14
C GLN A 258 -7.25 -20.02 -0.40
N PHE A 259 -6.76 -19.16 0.48
CA PHE A 259 -5.63 -19.39 1.37
C PHE A 259 -5.92 -18.82 2.75
N ASP A 260 -5.43 -19.46 3.80
CA ASP A 260 -5.47 -18.85 5.14
C ASP A 260 -4.51 -17.65 5.18
N GLY A 261 -4.94 -16.54 5.79
CA GLY A 261 -4.08 -15.37 5.98
C GLY A 261 -4.81 -14.04 6.05
N SER A 262 -4.14 -13.03 6.57
CA SER A 262 -4.70 -11.69 6.81
C SER A 262 -4.22 -10.62 5.83
N SER A 263 -3.14 -10.87 5.09
CA SER A 263 -2.59 -9.98 4.06
C SER A 263 -1.83 -10.79 3.03
N ALA A 264 -1.86 -10.37 1.79
CA ALA A 264 -1.14 -11.05 0.72
C ALA A 264 -0.60 -10.08 -0.35
N LYS A 265 0.47 -10.49 -1.02
CA LYS A 265 1.06 -9.79 -2.16
C LYS A 265 1.47 -10.79 -3.23
N ALA A 266 1.03 -10.57 -4.45
CA ALA A 266 1.55 -11.31 -5.61
C ALA A 266 2.81 -10.63 -6.17
N GLY A 267 3.76 -11.43 -6.63
CA GLY A 267 5.01 -10.92 -7.19
C GLY A 267 5.94 -12.03 -7.64
N ARG A 268 7.21 -11.69 -7.86
CA ARG A 268 8.28 -12.65 -8.13
C ARG A 268 9.41 -12.43 -7.14
N LEU A 269 9.99 -13.49 -6.60
CA LEU A 269 11.15 -13.40 -5.71
C LEU A 269 12.47 -13.16 -6.46
N THR A 270 12.48 -13.43 -7.77
CA THR A 270 13.57 -13.08 -8.70
C THR A 270 13.00 -12.56 -10.02
N THR A 271 13.80 -11.86 -10.81
CA THR A 271 13.35 -11.33 -12.13
C THR A 271 12.90 -12.41 -13.11
N THR A 272 13.47 -13.60 -13.02
CA THR A 272 13.20 -14.75 -13.90
C THR A 272 12.41 -15.86 -13.21
N GLY A 273 12.10 -15.68 -11.92
CA GLY A 273 11.36 -16.66 -11.12
C GLY A 273 9.90 -16.76 -11.52
N THR A 274 9.27 -17.88 -11.20
CA THR A 274 7.83 -18.03 -11.29
C THR A 274 7.12 -17.04 -10.34
N PRO A 275 5.93 -16.55 -10.69
CA PRO A 275 5.12 -15.75 -9.79
C PRO A 275 4.83 -16.50 -8.49
N VAL A 276 4.83 -15.77 -7.40
CA VAL A 276 4.48 -16.30 -6.07
C VAL A 276 3.45 -15.39 -5.40
N LEU A 277 2.64 -15.99 -4.56
CA LEU A 277 1.78 -15.31 -3.61
C LEU A 277 2.46 -15.37 -2.24
N VAL A 278 2.71 -14.22 -1.64
CA VAL A 278 3.26 -14.10 -0.27
C VAL A 278 2.11 -13.73 0.65
N ILE A 279 1.89 -14.52 1.67
CA ILE A 279 0.74 -14.38 2.59
C ILE A 279 1.25 -14.24 4.02
N ALA A 280 0.64 -13.32 4.77
CA ALA A 280 0.75 -13.27 6.23
C ALA A 280 -0.30 -14.19 6.85
N GLN A 281 0.14 -15.28 7.48
CA GLN A 281 -0.71 -16.27 8.17
C GLN A 281 -0.45 -16.19 9.67
N GLY A 282 -1.29 -15.45 10.41
CA GLY A 282 -1.06 -15.22 11.83
C GLY A 282 0.36 -14.68 12.08
N ASN A 283 1.19 -15.44 12.77
CA ASN A 283 2.59 -15.07 13.09
C ASN A 283 3.60 -15.65 12.06
N ALA A 284 3.19 -15.91 10.85
CA ALA A 284 4.07 -16.46 9.82
C ALA A 284 3.92 -15.71 8.50
N VAL A 285 5.01 -15.67 7.73
CA VAL A 285 4.99 -15.30 6.31
C VAL A 285 5.17 -16.57 5.49
N VAL A 286 4.25 -16.84 4.59
CA VAL A 286 4.21 -18.06 3.78
C VAL A 286 4.23 -17.71 2.30
N THR A 287 4.93 -18.48 1.49
CA THR A 287 4.95 -18.29 0.04
C THR A 287 4.33 -19.48 -0.67
N TYR A 288 3.48 -19.18 -1.65
CA TYR A 288 2.90 -20.15 -2.57
C TYR A 288 3.34 -19.82 -3.99
N GLN A 289 3.57 -20.84 -4.80
CA GLN A 289 3.78 -20.66 -6.22
C GLN A 289 2.42 -20.44 -6.90
N LEU A 290 2.31 -19.37 -7.70
CA LEU A 290 1.13 -19.06 -8.52
C LEU A 290 1.14 -19.80 -9.84
#